data_9f52d2ebd9aa0debc9e732aa0dc76d83
#
_entry.id   9f52d2ebd9aa0debc9e732aa0dc76d83
#
_cell.length_a   1.000
_cell.length_b   1.000
_cell.length_c   1.000
_cell.angle_alpha   90.00
_cell.angle_beta   90.00
_cell.angle_gamma   90.00
#
_symmetry.space_group_name_H-M   'P 1'
#
loop_
_entity.id
_entity.type
_entity.pdbx_description
1 polymer ?
#
loop_
_entity_poly.entity_id
_entity_poly.type
_entity_poly.pdbx_seq_one_letter_code
_entity_poly.pdbx_strand_id
1 'polypeptide(L)'
;MGMLSFLTGRTFPRGVHPPGRKETTRDRPIRRLPFAPRLVLPLAQHFGRPSRPVVKRHQEVVRGQVIAEADGFQSVPLHAPVTGVVEGIELMPTARGPKTEAILLRTLPGDSQAVRWSSTRDLSGLSREELILAIQAAGLVGQGGAAFPTHLKYAVPEGHAVDTLVVNGCECEPYLTTDHRIMVEQAREVLAGIRLALRALGADQALIGVEDDKPDAIAALRAQIGPDDPIAVRKVKAKYPQGSEKMLIKALLGREVPSGGLPYQVGVVVNNAGTLAQMGRLLPLGEGLIERVITVAGPGVERPGNYRVPVGTPLRYLLEHVGFRGEDASHLILGGPMMGNTVSSLDVPVTKAVSGLVVLPQADAQPDPIHPCIRCGRCVEACPVGLNPAELGRLAAKRRYETMQERFHLSDCFECGSCAYVCPANIPLVQYFRIAKALNRERLS
;
A
#
# COMPACT_ATOMS: atom_id res chain seq x y z
N MET A 1 -2.48 16.97 27.93
CA MET A 1 -3.25 15.93 27.21
C MET A 1 -4.32 15.42 28.14
N GLY A 2 -5.58 15.76 27.86
CA GLY A 2 -6.66 15.67 28.84
C GLY A 2 -7.11 14.23 29.13
N MET A 3 -7.61 14.04 30.33
CA MET A 3 -8.24 12.84 30.90
C MET A 3 -9.30 12.17 29.99
N LEU A 4 -9.85 12.87 28.98
CA LEU A 4 -10.81 12.33 27.99
C LEU A 4 -10.20 11.31 27.01
N SER A 5 -8.89 11.37 26.71
CA SER A 5 -8.28 10.42 25.76
C SER A 5 -8.16 9.00 26.32
N PHE A 6 -8.20 8.85 27.64
CA PHE A 6 -8.19 7.54 28.32
C PHE A 6 -9.53 6.80 28.20
N LEU A 7 -10.64 7.54 28.11
CA LEU A 7 -12.00 6.96 28.08
C LEU A 7 -12.47 6.60 26.66
N THR A 8 -11.94 7.25 25.61
CA THR A 8 -12.41 7.06 24.22
C THR A 8 -11.52 6.16 23.36
N GLY A 9 -10.35 5.73 23.84
CA GLY A 9 -9.33 5.02 23.07
C GLY A 9 -8.62 5.95 22.05
N ARG A 10 -7.45 5.53 21.55
CA ARG A 10 -6.68 6.29 20.55
C ARG A 10 -7.38 6.26 19.20
N THR A 11 -7.79 7.43 18.71
CA THR A 11 -8.48 7.59 17.43
C THR A 11 -8.36 9.05 16.95
N PHE A 12 -8.90 9.32 15.76
CA PHE A 12 -9.04 10.66 15.18
C PHE A 12 -10.52 11.08 15.14
N PRO A 13 -10.86 12.37 14.99
CA PRO A 13 -12.25 12.82 14.85
C PRO A 13 -12.82 12.42 13.47
N ARG A 14 -14.17 12.29 13.38
CA ARG A 14 -14.88 11.99 12.13
C ARG A 14 -14.52 10.61 11.54
N GLY A 15 -14.55 10.44 10.18
CA GLY A 15 -14.38 9.14 9.53
C GLY A 15 -15.67 8.32 9.48
N VAL A 16 -15.56 7.04 9.08
CA VAL A 16 -16.70 6.13 8.87
C VAL A 16 -16.41 4.72 9.41
N HIS A 17 -17.44 3.89 9.52
CA HIS A 17 -17.34 2.50 9.97
C HIS A 17 -17.96 1.56 8.91
N PRO A 18 -17.29 1.31 7.77
CA PRO A 18 -17.78 0.34 6.80
C PRO A 18 -17.72 -1.08 7.38
N PRO A 19 -18.63 -2.00 6.98
CA PRO A 19 -18.53 -3.41 7.33
C PRO A 19 -17.19 -3.99 6.90
N GLY A 20 -16.47 -4.66 7.82
CA GLY A 20 -15.10 -5.13 7.58
C GLY A 20 -14.98 -6.23 6.52
N ARG A 21 -15.96 -7.15 6.44
CA ARG A 21 -16.00 -8.24 5.46
C ARG A 21 -14.75 -9.11 5.43
N LYS A 22 -14.11 -9.34 6.59
CA LYS A 22 -12.81 -10.00 6.74
C LYS A 22 -12.91 -11.47 7.18
N GLU A 23 -14.10 -11.94 7.47
CA GLU A 23 -14.39 -13.25 8.07
C GLU A 23 -13.85 -14.42 7.26
N THR A 24 -13.81 -14.29 5.93
CA THR A 24 -13.36 -15.34 5.02
C THR A 24 -11.84 -15.46 4.91
N THR A 25 -11.08 -14.47 5.37
CA THR A 25 -9.62 -14.39 5.13
C THR A 25 -8.78 -14.12 6.38
N ARG A 26 -9.33 -13.48 7.42
CA ARG A 26 -8.55 -13.05 8.60
C ARG A 26 -7.85 -14.18 9.35
N ASP A 27 -8.48 -15.38 9.40
CA ASP A 27 -7.95 -16.55 10.10
C ASP A 27 -7.24 -17.54 9.14
N ARG A 28 -7.12 -17.17 7.84
CA ARG A 28 -6.47 -17.99 6.83
C ARG A 28 -4.97 -17.69 6.78
N PRO A 29 -4.10 -18.69 6.99
CA PRO A 29 -2.66 -18.49 6.93
C PRO A 29 -2.23 -18.09 5.51
N ILE A 30 -1.04 -17.45 5.44
CA ILE A 30 -0.42 -17.07 4.17
C ILE A 30 -0.01 -18.33 3.41
N ARG A 31 -0.53 -18.51 2.20
CA ARG A 31 -0.21 -19.61 1.29
C ARG A 31 0.59 -19.13 0.11
N ARG A 32 1.49 -19.94 -0.41
CA ARG A 32 2.24 -19.62 -1.63
C ARG A 32 1.39 -19.92 -2.85
N LEU A 33 1.30 -18.95 -3.76
CA LEU A 33 0.79 -19.16 -5.10
C LEU A 33 1.87 -19.87 -5.93
N PRO A 34 1.55 -20.89 -6.74
CA PRO A 34 2.50 -21.43 -7.72
C PRO A 34 3.00 -20.35 -8.68
N PHE A 35 4.17 -20.56 -9.26
CA PHE A 35 4.73 -19.64 -10.24
C PHE A 35 3.89 -19.64 -11.52
N ALA A 36 3.50 -18.45 -11.96
CA ALA A 36 2.82 -18.30 -13.24
C ALA A 36 3.77 -18.62 -14.39
N PRO A 37 3.29 -19.21 -15.50
CA PRO A 37 4.12 -19.52 -16.67
C PRO A 37 4.69 -18.27 -17.35
N ARG A 38 4.01 -17.12 -17.18
CA ARG A 38 4.44 -15.82 -17.69
C ARG A 38 4.19 -14.74 -16.65
N LEU A 39 5.15 -13.82 -16.50
CA LEU A 39 5.07 -12.66 -15.62
C LEU A 39 5.19 -11.38 -16.44
N VAL A 40 4.50 -10.33 -15.98
CA VAL A 40 4.52 -8.99 -16.56
C VAL A 40 5.05 -8.02 -15.50
N LEU A 41 6.19 -7.42 -15.76
CA LEU A 41 6.89 -6.56 -14.80
C LEU A 41 6.94 -5.12 -15.30
N PRO A 42 5.93 -4.28 -14.98
CA PRO A 42 5.94 -2.87 -15.35
C PRO A 42 7.18 -2.17 -14.82
N LEU A 43 7.81 -1.33 -15.63
CA LEU A 43 8.96 -0.53 -15.21
C LEU A 43 8.56 0.58 -14.23
N ALA A 44 7.30 1.05 -14.33
CA ALA A 44 6.68 2.06 -13.47
C ALA A 44 5.84 1.40 -12.37
N GLN A 45 6.46 0.85 -11.31
CA GLN A 45 5.76 0.23 -10.17
C GLN A 45 5.77 1.10 -8.90
N HIS A 46 6.32 2.31 -8.96
CA HIS A 46 6.51 3.18 -7.80
C HIS A 46 6.30 4.65 -8.18
N PHE A 47 6.23 5.50 -7.18
CA PHE A 47 6.27 6.95 -7.39
C PHE A 47 7.68 7.38 -7.78
N GLY A 48 7.80 8.28 -8.75
CA GLY A 48 9.06 8.77 -9.28
C GLY A 48 9.34 8.24 -10.70
N ARG A 49 10.62 8.19 -11.09
CA ARG A 49 11.02 7.76 -12.43
C ARG A 49 10.91 6.25 -12.59
N PRO A 50 10.41 5.73 -13.72
CA PRO A 50 10.43 4.30 -14.02
C PRO A 50 11.82 3.70 -13.91
N SER A 51 11.91 2.42 -13.56
CA SER A 51 13.17 1.68 -13.56
C SER A 51 13.67 1.52 -15.00
N ARG A 52 14.98 1.54 -15.20
CA ARG A 52 15.62 1.38 -16.52
C ARG A 52 15.97 -0.10 -16.75
N PRO A 53 15.44 -0.76 -17.77
CA PRO A 53 15.72 -2.18 -18.05
C PRO A 53 17.20 -2.38 -18.41
N VAL A 54 17.79 -3.47 -17.90
CA VAL A 54 19.17 -3.89 -18.17
C VAL A 54 19.26 -5.28 -18.80
N VAL A 55 18.14 -5.83 -19.21
CA VAL A 55 18.02 -7.13 -19.86
C VAL A 55 17.56 -6.99 -21.30
N LYS A 56 17.87 -8.01 -22.13
CA LYS A 56 17.54 -8.07 -23.55
C LYS A 56 16.60 -9.24 -23.83
N ARG A 57 15.86 -9.17 -24.93
CA ARG A 57 15.03 -10.27 -25.43
C ARG A 57 15.86 -11.54 -25.57
N HIS A 58 15.28 -12.69 -25.18
CA HIS A 58 15.88 -14.03 -25.14
C HIS A 58 17.01 -14.22 -24.09
N GLN A 59 17.27 -13.23 -23.25
CA GLN A 59 18.21 -13.37 -22.15
C GLN A 59 17.60 -14.26 -21.06
N GLU A 60 18.35 -15.24 -20.59
CA GLU A 60 18.03 -15.99 -19.38
C GLU A 60 18.36 -15.16 -18.14
N VAL A 61 17.48 -15.22 -17.15
CA VAL A 61 17.66 -14.58 -15.86
C VAL A 61 17.38 -15.57 -14.75
N VAL A 62 18.06 -15.41 -13.63
CA VAL A 62 17.82 -16.23 -12.45
C VAL A 62 17.04 -15.44 -11.40
N ARG A 63 16.27 -16.14 -10.60
CA ARG A 63 15.42 -15.53 -9.57
C ARG A 63 16.27 -14.72 -8.59
N GLY A 64 15.87 -13.44 -8.35
CA GLY A 64 16.59 -12.46 -7.55
C GLY A 64 17.55 -11.56 -8.33
N GLN A 65 17.87 -11.87 -9.60
CA GLN A 65 18.72 -11.03 -10.44
C GLN A 65 18.09 -9.67 -10.70
N VAL A 66 18.90 -8.59 -10.68
CA VAL A 66 18.46 -7.25 -11.12
C VAL A 66 18.19 -7.32 -12.64
N ILE A 67 16.97 -6.95 -13.04
CA ILE A 67 16.50 -6.90 -14.43
C ILE A 67 16.18 -5.50 -14.92
N ALA A 68 16.02 -4.55 -13.98
CA ALA A 68 15.99 -3.12 -14.26
C ALA A 68 16.63 -2.37 -13.08
N GLU A 69 17.45 -1.39 -13.39
CA GLU A 69 18.13 -0.53 -12.42
C GLU A 69 17.26 0.67 -12.04
N ALA A 70 17.54 1.26 -10.88
CA ALA A 70 16.96 2.54 -10.49
C ALA A 70 17.43 3.67 -11.41
N ASP A 71 16.52 4.51 -11.90
CA ASP A 71 16.86 5.74 -12.64
C ASP A 71 17.02 6.90 -11.64
N GLY A 72 18.18 6.92 -10.97
CA GLY A 72 18.52 7.90 -9.95
C GLY A 72 17.88 7.60 -8.58
N PHE A 73 17.97 8.58 -7.67
CA PHE A 73 17.58 8.40 -6.27
C PHE A 73 16.04 8.30 -6.09
N GLN A 74 15.23 8.88 -7.00
CA GLN A 74 13.77 8.78 -6.95
C GLN A 74 13.21 7.52 -7.65
N SER A 75 14.02 6.50 -7.81
CA SER A 75 13.65 5.24 -8.45
C SER A 75 14.14 4.06 -7.62
N VAL A 76 13.61 2.87 -7.92
CA VAL A 76 14.05 1.61 -7.30
C VAL A 76 14.25 0.53 -8.36
N PRO A 77 15.17 -0.42 -8.17
CA PRO A 77 15.40 -1.51 -9.12
C PRO A 77 14.26 -2.52 -9.13
N LEU A 78 14.19 -3.31 -10.22
CA LEU A 78 13.37 -4.51 -10.34
C LEU A 78 14.26 -5.75 -10.35
N HIS A 79 13.82 -6.76 -9.63
CA HIS A 79 14.49 -8.06 -9.56
C HIS A 79 13.60 -9.14 -10.19
N ALA A 80 14.21 -10.14 -10.84
CA ALA A 80 13.50 -11.24 -11.44
C ALA A 80 12.76 -12.09 -10.41
N PRO A 81 11.42 -12.19 -10.46
CA PRO A 81 10.65 -12.97 -9.49
C PRO A 81 10.76 -14.48 -9.68
N VAL A 82 11.24 -14.90 -10.84
CA VAL A 82 11.43 -16.29 -11.24
C VAL A 82 12.72 -16.44 -12.04
N THR A 83 13.26 -17.65 -12.07
CA THR A 83 14.23 -18.07 -13.09
C THR A 83 13.46 -18.25 -14.39
N GLY A 84 13.90 -17.60 -15.46
CA GLY A 84 13.14 -17.54 -16.70
C GLY A 84 13.87 -16.90 -17.86
N VAL A 85 13.17 -16.72 -18.98
CA VAL A 85 13.66 -16.08 -20.20
C VAL A 85 12.89 -14.81 -20.47
N VAL A 86 13.59 -13.73 -20.78
CA VAL A 86 12.98 -12.46 -21.20
C VAL A 86 12.39 -12.61 -22.60
N GLU A 87 11.08 -12.48 -22.73
CA GLU A 87 10.38 -12.53 -24.03
C GLU A 87 10.43 -11.19 -24.78
N GLY A 88 10.50 -10.10 -24.05
CA GLY A 88 10.57 -8.75 -24.63
C GLY A 88 10.25 -7.67 -23.60
N ILE A 89 10.23 -6.42 -24.07
CA ILE A 89 9.72 -5.24 -23.34
C ILE A 89 8.61 -4.67 -24.20
N GLU A 90 7.39 -4.63 -23.64
CA GLU A 90 6.18 -4.27 -24.38
C GLU A 90 5.27 -3.35 -23.55
N LEU A 91 4.34 -2.67 -24.23
CA LEU A 91 3.32 -1.86 -23.58
C LEU A 91 2.20 -2.74 -23.03
N MET A 92 2.12 -2.85 -21.70
CA MET A 92 1.15 -3.69 -20.99
C MET A 92 0.14 -2.85 -20.19
N PRO A 93 -1.10 -3.37 -20.00
CA PRO A 93 -2.11 -2.70 -19.21
C PRO A 93 -1.71 -2.55 -17.73
N THR A 94 -2.14 -1.46 -17.11
CA THR A 94 -1.91 -1.18 -15.70
C THR A 94 -3.23 -1.01 -14.94
N ALA A 95 -3.16 -1.07 -13.62
CA ALA A 95 -4.31 -0.82 -12.75
C ALA A 95 -4.86 0.63 -12.84
N ARG A 96 -4.09 1.57 -13.40
CA ARG A 96 -4.44 2.99 -13.50
C ARG A 96 -4.91 3.41 -14.91
N GLY A 97 -5.02 2.48 -15.83
CA GLY A 97 -5.56 2.66 -17.17
C GLY A 97 -4.50 2.75 -18.29
N PRO A 98 -3.57 3.72 -18.33
CA PRO A 98 -2.59 3.80 -19.41
C PRO A 98 -1.69 2.58 -19.45
N LYS A 99 -1.36 2.11 -20.68
CA LYS A 99 -0.33 1.09 -20.87
C LYS A 99 1.05 1.68 -20.57
N THR A 100 1.91 0.87 -19.94
CA THR A 100 3.30 1.24 -19.66
C THR A 100 4.23 0.14 -20.12
N GLU A 101 5.49 0.47 -20.38
CA GLU A 101 6.51 -0.52 -20.69
C GLU A 101 6.66 -1.51 -19.54
N ALA A 102 6.73 -2.80 -19.89
CA ALA A 102 6.90 -3.89 -18.94
C ALA A 102 7.83 -4.95 -19.54
N ILE A 103 8.69 -5.53 -18.70
CA ILE A 103 9.47 -6.72 -19.05
C ILE A 103 8.54 -7.92 -18.99
N LEU A 104 8.47 -8.67 -20.09
CA LEU A 104 7.77 -9.95 -20.15
C LEU A 104 8.76 -11.09 -19.88
N LEU A 105 8.45 -11.91 -18.87
CA LEU A 105 9.32 -12.96 -18.39
C LEU A 105 8.58 -14.31 -18.42
N ARG A 106 9.08 -15.26 -19.21
CA ARG A 106 8.57 -16.63 -19.26
C ARG A 106 9.32 -17.48 -18.23
N THR A 107 8.59 -18.11 -17.32
CA THR A 107 9.14 -18.99 -16.29
C THR A 107 9.72 -20.27 -16.90
N LEU A 108 10.87 -20.72 -16.40
CA LEU A 108 11.44 -22.02 -16.68
C LEU A 108 11.06 -23.00 -15.56
N PRO A 109 10.01 -23.83 -15.73
CA PRO A 109 9.45 -24.63 -14.64
C PRO A 109 10.38 -25.77 -14.19
N GLY A 110 11.30 -26.21 -15.04
CA GLY A 110 12.29 -27.25 -14.72
C GLY A 110 13.51 -26.75 -13.95
N ASP A 111 13.69 -25.43 -13.84
CA ASP A 111 14.85 -24.86 -13.19
C ASP A 111 14.58 -24.51 -11.72
N SER A 112 15.70 -24.43 -10.97
CA SER A 112 15.64 -24.00 -9.57
C SER A 112 15.07 -22.59 -9.45
N GLN A 113 14.07 -22.46 -8.60
CA GLN A 113 13.48 -21.18 -8.20
C GLN A 113 14.05 -20.68 -6.86
N ALA A 114 15.21 -21.18 -6.42
CA ALA A 114 15.95 -20.62 -5.29
C ALA A 114 16.60 -19.28 -5.67
N VAL A 115 16.67 -18.35 -4.73
CA VAL A 115 17.40 -17.08 -4.92
C VAL A 115 18.89 -17.35 -4.80
N ARG A 116 19.64 -17.26 -5.89
CA ARG A 116 21.04 -17.72 -5.95
C ARG A 116 22.01 -16.86 -5.14
N TRP A 117 21.76 -15.57 -4.99
CA TRP A 117 22.66 -14.64 -4.29
C TRP A 117 22.19 -14.29 -2.88
N SER A 118 21.26 -15.09 -2.35
CA SER A 118 20.87 -14.98 -0.95
C SER A 118 22.02 -15.42 -0.06
N SER A 119 22.54 -14.51 0.74
CA SER A 119 23.59 -14.79 1.72
C SER A 119 23.39 -13.90 2.93
N THR A 120 23.50 -14.48 4.12
CA THR A 120 23.41 -13.71 5.36
C THR A 120 24.48 -12.63 5.40
N ARG A 121 24.04 -11.38 5.61
CA ARG A 121 24.91 -10.20 5.72
C ARG A 121 24.81 -9.61 7.13
N ASP A 122 25.96 -9.26 7.68
CA ASP A 122 25.97 -8.43 8.88
C ASP A 122 25.70 -6.97 8.49
N LEU A 123 24.61 -6.44 9.01
CA LEU A 123 24.21 -5.05 8.77
C LEU A 123 24.63 -4.13 9.93
N SER A 124 25.25 -4.66 11.01
CA SER A 124 25.52 -3.91 12.23
C SER A 124 26.49 -2.73 12.01
N GLY A 125 27.48 -2.93 11.12
CA GLY A 125 28.49 -1.93 10.78
C GLY A 125 28.09 -0.89 9.75
N LEU A 126 26.90 -1.00 9.13
CA LEU A 126 26.48 -0.05 8.11
C LEU A 126 26.11 1.31 8.69
N SER A 127 26.56 2.38 8.04
CA SER A 127 26.12 3.76 8.30
C SER A 127 24.63 3.95 7.93
N ARG A 128 24.07 5.11 8.28
CA ARG A 128 22.69 5.48 7.90
C ARG A 128 22.52 5.54 6.39
N GLU A 129 23.46 6.16 5.71
CA GLU A 129 23.49 6.33 4.25
C GLU A 129 23.58 4.97 3.55
N GLU A 130 24.45 4.08 4.03
CA GLU A 130 24.57 2.73 3.49
C GLU A 130 23.29 1.90 3.69
N LEU A 131 22.62 2.03 4.85
CA LEU A 131 21.32 1.41 5.08
C LEU A 131 20.25 1.94 4.13
N ILE A 132 20.20 3.25 3.89
CA ILE A 132 19.26 3.87 2.94
C ILE A 132 19.52 3.35 1.52
N LEU A 133 20.77 3.25 1.09
CA LEU A 133 21.15 2.68 -0.20
C LEU A 133 20.81 1.18 -0.30
N ALA A 134 21.00 0.41 0.78
CA ALA A 134 20.61 -0.99 0.82
C ALA A 134 19.08 -1.18 0.69
N ILE A 135 18.28 -0.29 1.30
CA ILE A 135 16.82 -0.26 1.15
C ILE A 135 16.42 0.05 -0.30
N GLN A 136 17.10 1.01 -0.95
CA GLN A 136 16.89 1.29 -2.37
C GLN A 136 17.25 0.07 -3.23
N ALA A 137 18.44 -0.51 -3.03
CA ALA A 137 18.95 -1.65 -3.78
C ALA A 137 18.04 -2.88 -3.66
N ALA A 138 17.39 -3.11 -2.52
CA ALA A 138 16.37 -4.14 -2.35
C ALA A 138 15.06 -3.86 -3.12
N GLY A 139 14.92 -2.70 -3.73
CA GLY A 139 13.73 -2.34 -4.51
C GLY A 139 12.47 -2.15 -3.66
N LEU A 140 12.62 -1.78 -2.38
CA LEU A 140 11.52 -1.64 -1.43
C LEU A 140 10.68 -0.40 -1.70
N VAL A 141 9.37 -0.61 -1.76
CA VAL A 141 8.36 0.45 -1.87
C VAL A 141 7.31 0.30 -0.77
N GLY A 142 6.61 1.37 -0.47
CA GLY A 142 5.50 1.35 0.48
C GLY A 142 4.39 0.40 0.05
N GLN A 143 4.09 -0.58 0.88
CA GLN A 143 3.16 -1.67 0.59
C GLN A 143 1.72 -1.40 1.04
N GLY A 144 1.44 -0.24 1.58
CA GLY A 144 0.09 0.23 1.92
C GLY A 144 -0.67 0.89 0.76
N GLY A 145 -0.30 0.60 -0.51
CA GLY A 145 -1.00 1.06 -1.72
C GLY A 145 -0.37 2.25 -2.45
N ALA A 146 0.36 3.13 -1.78
CA ALA A 146 0.92 4.35 -2.39
C ALA A 146 2.17 4.11 -3.26
N ALA A 147 2.85 2.97 -3.12
CA ALA A 147 4.08 2.62 -3.85
C ALA A 147 5.21 3.67 -3.74
N PHE A 148 5.26 4.44 -2.67
CA PHE A 148 6.33 5.42 -2.47
C PHE A 148 7.65 4.70 -2.16
N PRO A 149 8.79 5.04 -2.81
CA PRO A 149 10.07 4.41 -2.54
C PRO A 149 10.46 4.53 -1.07
N THR A 150 10.71 3.39 -0.41
CA THR A 150 10.87 3.35 1.05
C THR A 150 12.09 4.13 1.52
N HIS A 151 13.22 4.06 0.79
CA HIS A 151 14.46 4.76 1.11
C HIS A 151 14.30 6.30 1.15
N LEU A 152 13.40 6.86 0.31
CA LEU A 152 13.14 8.30 0.30
C LEU A 152 12.50 8.80 1.61
N LYS A 153 11.77 7.94 2.32
CA LYS A 153 11.20 8.29 3.63
C LYS A 153 12.28 8.45 4.71
N TYR A 154 13.42 7.80 4.53
CA TYR A 154 14.54 7.83 5.48
C TYR A 154 15.58 8.90 5.14
N ALA A 155 15.60 9.37 3.90
CA ALA A 155 16.41 10.52 3.48
C ALA A 155 15.71 11.83 3.90
N VAL A 156 15.67 12.07 5.22
CA VAL A 156 15.04 13.26 5.79
C VAL A 156 15.88 14.50 5.42
N PRO A 157 15.26 15.59 4.91
CA PRO A 157 15.98 16.82 4.57
C PRO A 157 16.74 17.42 5.75
N GLU A 158 17.86 18.07 5.47
CA GLU A 158 18.64 18.82 6.47
C GLU A 158 17.77 19.83 7.23
N GLY A 159 18.06 20.01 8.51
CA GLY A 159 17.30 20.89 9.40
C GLY A 159 16.04 20.27 10.00
N HIS A 160 15.71 19.03 9.63
CA HIS A 160 14.60 18.26 10.25
C HIS A 160 15.14 17.07 11.02
N ALA A 161 14.60 16.85 12.23
CA ALA A 161 14.85 15.66 13.04
C ALA A 161 13.59 14.81 13.15
N VAL A 162 13.76 13.49 13.08
CA VAL A 162 12.69 12.51 13.29
C VAL A 162 12.93 11.80 14.60
N ASP A 163 12.03 11.99 15.56
CA ASP A 163 12.10 11.35 16.88
C ASP A 163 11.34 10.03 16.95
N THR A 164 10.35 9.85 16.08
CA THR A 164 9.43 8.71 16.17
C THR A 164 9.16 8.06 14.82
N LEU A 165 9.38 6.75 14.76
CA LEU A 165 8.86 5.90 13.68
C LEU A 165 7.45 5.44 14.04
N VAL A 166 6.45 5.81 13.25
CA VAL A 166 5.10 5.26 13.35
C VAL A 166 4.96 4.08 12.41
N VAL A 167 4.63 2.91 12.96
CA VAL A 167 4.37 1.69 12.19
C VAL A 167 2.87 1.53 12.02
N ASN A 168 2.43 1.56 10.78
CA ASN A 168 1.04 1.40 10.42
C ASN A 168 0.68 -0.09 10.30
N GLY A 169 0.09 -0.64 11.37
CA GLY A 169 -0.57 -1.94 11.42
C GLY A 169 -2.09 -1.85 11.35
N CYS A 170 -2.62 -0.67 10.94
CA CYS A 170 -4.06 -0.46 10.73
C CYS A 170 -4.44 -0.86 9.30
N GLU A 171 -5.21 -1.90 9.18
CA GLU A 171 -5.73 -2.39 7.91
C GLU A 171 -7.24 -2.17 7.87
N CYS A 172 -7.62 -0.88 7.71
CA CYS A 172 -9.01 -0.43 7.82
C CYS A 172 -9.85 -0.62 6.56
N GLU A 173 -9.24 -0.98 5.41
CA GLU A 173 -9.96 -1.32 4.18
C GLU A 173 -10.79 -2.60 4.37
N PRO A 174 -12.08 -2.62 3.97
CA PRO A 174 -12.87 -3.85 3.94
C PRO A 174 -12.21 -4.95 3.09
N TYR A 175 -12.47 -6.21 3.44
CA TYR A 175 -11.95 -7.43 2.83
C TYR A 175 -10.46 -7.71 3.06
N LEU A 176 -9.60 -6.69 3.24
CA LEU A 176 -8.15 -6.89 3.31
C LEU A 176 -7.72 -7.41 4.68
N THR A 177 -6.82 -8.42 4.67
CA THR A 177 -6.23 -9.05 5.86
C THR A 177 -4.74 -9.36 5.68
N THR A 178 -4.12 -8.76 4.68
CA THR A 178 -2.69 -8.90 4.35
C THR A 178 -1.79 -8.49 5.50
N ASP A 179 -1.94 -7.25 6.00
CA ASP A 179 -1.11 -6.73 7.08
C ASP A 179 -1.42 -7.42 8.41
N HIS A 180 -2.69 -7.78 8.65
CA HIS A 180 -3.08 -8.59 9.79
C HIS A 180 -2.31 -9.92 9.82
N ARG A 181 -2.36 -10.69 8.74
CA ARG A 181 -1.64 -11.98 8.68
C ARG A 181 -0.14 -11.84 8.73
N ILE A 182 0.43 -10.80 8.12
CA ILE A 182 1.86 -10.49 8.23
C ILE A 182 2.24 -10.21 9.70
N MET A 183 1.48 -9.40 10.42
CA MET A 183 1.76 -9.12 11.84
C MET A 183 1.64 -10.36 12.73
N VAL A 184 0.75 -11.31 12.40
CA VAL A 184 0.60 -12.57 13.14
C VAL A 184 1.71 -13.57 12.79
N GLU A 185 1.98 -13.79 11.49
CA GLU A 185 2.84 -14.87 11.03
C GLU A 185 4.32 -14.46 10.84
N GLN A 186 4.60 -13.16 10.69
CA GLN A 186 5.92 -12.59 10.42
C GLN A 186 6.28 -11.48 11.41
N ALA A 187 5.81 -11.59 12.66
CA ALA A 187 6.06 -10.59 13.71
C ALA A 187 7.56 -10.33 13.91
N ARG A 188 8.38 -11.39 13.83
CA ARG A 188 9.84 -11.31 13.95
C ARG A 188 10.46 -10.45 12.86
N GLU A 189 10.04 -10.64 11.61
CA GLU A 189 10.49 -9.88 10.46
C GLU A 189 10.04 -8.42 10.53
N VAL A 190 8.80 -8.18 11.01
CA VAL A 190 8.30 -6.81 11.27
C VAL A 190 9.21 -6.10 12.26
N LEU A 191 9.52 -6.71 13.40
CA LEU A 191 10.39 -6.12 14.43
C LEU A 191 11.83 -5.92 13.94
N ALA A 192 12.39 -6.88 13.17
CA ALA A 192 13.70 -6.73 12.55
C ALA A 192 13.73 -5.53 11.61
N GLY A 193 12.71 -5.35 10.78
CA GLY A 193 12.57 -4.19 9.91
C GLY A 193 12.41 -2.88 10.67
N ILE A 194 11.69 -2.86 11.78
CA ILE A 194 11.57 -1.68 12.66
C ILE A 194 12.93 -1.26 13.21
N ARG A 195 13.72 -2.22 13.74
CA ARG A 195 15.07 -1.94 14.26
C ARG A 195 15.99 -1.36 13.18
N LEU A 196 15.95 -1.90 11.95
CA LEU A 196 16.68 -1.35 10.80
C LEU A 196 16.20 0.06 10.43
N ALA A 197 14.89 0.29 10.45
CA ALA A 197 14.31 1.60 10.16
C ALA A 197 14.68 2.65 11.21
N LEU A 198 14.67 2.31 12.49
CA LEU A 198 15.13 3.20 13.58
C LEU A 198 16.58 3.61 13.38
N ARG A 199 17.47 2.67 13.01
CA ARG A 199 18.87 2.97 12.71
C ARG A 199 19.01 3.86 11.47
N ALA A 200 18.30 3.58 10.38
CA ALA A 200 18.33 4.38 9.16
C ALA A 200 17.81 5.82 9.37
N LEU A 201 16.86 6.01 10.28
CA LEU A 201 16.30 7.31 10.65
C LEU A 201 17.16 8.03 11.71
N GLY A 202 17.83 7.29 12.59
CA GLY A 202 18.36 7.81 13.85
C GLY A 202 17.23 8.24 14.79
N ALA A 203 16.09 7.57 14.76
CA ALA A 203 14.94 7.88 15.59
C ALA A 203 15.00 7.14 16.93
N ASP A 204 14.47 7.77 17.98
CA ASP A 204 14.59 7.29 19.36
C ASP A 204 13.61 6.14 19.68
N GLN A 205 12.45 6.08 19.00
CA GLN A 205 11.40 5.11 19.31
C GLN A 205 10.54 4.74 18.10
N ALA A 206 9.86 3.59 18.21
CA ALA A 206 8.83 3.18 17.28
C ALA A 206 7.49 2.90 17.99
N LEU A 207 6.40 3.38 17.40
CA LEU A 207 5.03 3.12 17.85
C LEU A 207 4.28 2.33 16.78
N ILE A 208 3.89 1.09 17.09
CA ILE A 208 3.08 0.25 16.19
C ILE A 208 1.61 0.48 16.52
N GLY A 209 0.87 1.15 15.63
CA GLY A 209 -0.58 1.29 15.73
C GLY A 209 -1.29 0.06 15.17
N VAL A 210 -2.04 -0.65 16.00
CA VAL A 210 -2.84 -1.81 15.58
C VAL A 210 -4.28 -1.61 16.04
N GLU A 211 -5.24 -1.89 15.17
CA GLU A 211 -6.67 -1.75 15.47
C GLU A 211 -7.11 -2.75 16.55
N ASP A 212 -8.08 -2.35 17.39
CA ASP A 212 -8.53 -3.10 18.55
C ASP A 212 -9.32 -4.38 18.22
N ASP A 213 -9.65 -4.57 16.94
CA ASP A 213 -10.26 -5.80 16.40
C ASP A 213 -9.24 -6.89 16.01
N LYS A 214 -7.92 -6.66 16.25
CA LYS A 214 -6.82 -7.59 15.93
C LYS A 214 -5.98 -7.95 17.18
N PRO A 215 -6.61 -8.57 18.20
CA PRO A 215 -5.92 -8.90 19.45
C PRO A 215 -4.78 -9.90 19.28
N ASP A 216 -4.89 -10.84 18.34
CA ASP A 216 -3.89 -11.84 17.98
C ASP A 216 -2.62 -11.19 17.39
N ALA A 217 -2.75 -10.21 16.49
CA ALA A 217 -1.62 -9.46 15.96
C ALA A 217 -0.91 -8.63 17.04
N ILE A 218 -1.68 -8.01 17.95
CA ILE A 218 -1.13 -7.28 19.10
C ILE A 218 -0.32 -8.22 20.00
N ALA A 219 -0.84 -9.42 20.27
CA ALA A 219 -0.16 -10.42 21.08
C ALA A 219 1.11 -10.94 20.39
N ALA A 220 1.04 -11.29 19.11
CA ALA A 220 2.17 -11.77 18.32
C ALA A 220 3.33 -10.76 18.28
N LEU A 221 3.04 -9.50 18.03
CA LEU A 221 4.05 -8.44 18.03
C LEU A 221 4.68 -8.23 19.42
N ARG A 222 3.85 -8.15 20.47
CA ARG A 222 4.34 -7.95 21.85
C ARG A 222 5.25 -9.09 22.33
N ALA A 223 4.98 -10.31 21.91
CA ALA A 223 5.79 -11.48 22.26
C ALA A 223 7.22 -11.44 21.68
N GLN A 224 7.47 -10.60 20.68
CA GLN A 224 8.78 -10.47 20.02
C GLN A 224 9.53 -9.19 20.42
N ILE A 225 8.94 -8.32 21.25
CA ILE A 225 9.57 -7.09 21.73
C ILE A 225 10.39 -7.42 22.97
N GLY A 226 11.68 -7.13 22.91
CA GLY A 226 12.59 -7.26 24.07
C GLY A 226 12.37 -6.13 25.10
N PRO A 227 12.88 -6.32 26.33
CA PRO A 227 12.72 -5.33 27.41
C PRO A 227 13.38 -3.98 27.09
N ASP A 228 14.48 -4.00 26.34
CA ASP A 228 15.26 -2.81 25.99
C ASP A 228 14.91 -2.25 24.59
N ASP A 229 13.97 -2.87 23.88
CA ASP A 229 13.55 -2.36 22.56
C ASP A 229 12.77 -1.05 22.72
N PRO A 230 13.15 0.02 22.00
CA PRO A 230 12.41 1.28 22.01
C PRO A 230 11.14 1.19 21.13
N ILE A 231 10.42 0.07 21.23
CA ILE A 231 9.27 -0.28 20.39
C ILE A 231 8.05 -0.53 21.27
N ALA A 232 6.92 0.09 20.94
CA ALA A 232 5.70 -0.12 21.69
C ALA A 232 4.49 -0.36 20.78
N VAL A 233 3.71 -1.40 21.07
CA VAL A 233 2.42 -1.66 20.40
C VAL A 233 1.32 -0.85 21.09
N ARG A 234 0.62 -0.03 20.32
CA ARG A 234 -0.49 0.82 20.75
C ARG A 234 -1.78 0.40 20.07
N LYS A 235 -2.78 0.09 20.89
CA LYS A 235 -4.14 -0.20 20.42
C LYS A 235 -4.79 1.11 19.96
N VAL A 236 -5.38 1.11 18.75
CA VAL A 236 -6.20 2.19 18.19
C VAL A 236 -7.59 1.66 17.85
N LYS A 237 -8.58 2.54 17.74
CA LYS A 237 -9.95 2.14 17.38
C LYS A 237 -10.04 1.63 15.95
N ALA A 238 -10.73 0.51 15.75
CA ALA A 238 -11.12 0.02 14.43
C ALA A 238 -12.10 1.02 13.81
N LYS A 239 -11.62 1.78 12.83
CA LYS A 239 -12.33 2.88 12.18
C LYS A 239 -11.68 3.21 10.84
N TYR A 240 -12.44 3.67 9.88
CA TYR A 240 -11.93 4.08 8.58
C TYR A 240 -11.86 5.62 8.46
N PRO A 241 -10.75 6.21 7.99
CA PRO A 241 -9.48 5.62 7.57
C PRO A 241 -8.36 5.71 8.64
N GLN A 242 -8.41 4.86 9.67
CA GLN A 242 -7.43 4.85 10.79
C GLN A 242 -5.98 4.63 10.29
N GLY A 243 -5.82 3.83 9.21
CA GLY A 243 -4.54 3.57 8.57
C GLY A 243 -4.03 4.70 7.67
N SER A 244 -4.75 5.81 7.51
CA SER A 244 -4.21 6.98 6.85
C SER A 244 -3.07 7.59 7.69
N GLU A 245 -1.96 7.92 7.03
CA GLU A 245 -0.73 8.41 7.67
C GLU A 245 -1.00 9.57 8.64
N LYS A 246 -1.70 10.62 8.19
CA LYS A 246 -2.03 11.79 9.02
C LYS A 246 -2.96 11.44 10.19
N MET A 247 -3.92 10.53 9.96
CA MET A 247 -4.88 10.12 10.99
C MET A 247 -4.22 9.24 12.06
N LEU A 248 -3.30 8.38 11.66
CA LEU A 248 -2.57 7.52 12.59
C LEU A 248 -1.60 8.33 13.45
N ILE A 249 -0.89 9.31 12.87
CA ILE A 249 -0.04 10.26 13.63
C ILE A 249 -0.90 10.99 14.68
N LYS A 250 -2.05 11.51 14.29
CA LYS A 250 -2.97 12.18 15.21
C LYS A 250 -3.45 11.27 16.34
N ALA A 251 -3.81 10.03 16.01
CA ALA A 251 -4.32 9.05 16.98
C ALA A 251 -3.25 8.61 17.99
N LEU A 252 -2.00 8.45 17.56
CA LEU A 252 -0.92 7.93 18.40
C LEU A 252 -0.19 9.03 19.18
N LEU A 253 0.07 10.17 18.54
CA LEU A 253 0.94 11.22 19.05
C LEU A 253 0.22 12.53 19.36
N GLY A 254 -1.01 12.73 18.88
CA GLY A 254 -1.73 14.00 18.95
C GLY A 254 -1.17 15.08 18.03
N ARG A 255 -0.10 14.79 17.27
CA ARG A 255 0.51 15.74 16.32
C ARG A 255 -0.34 15.86 15.07
N GLU A 256 -0.31 17.03 14.42
CA GLU A 256 -1.02 17.29 13.16
C GLU A 256 -0.01 17.69 12.08
N VAL A 257 -0.01 16.95 10.97
CA VAL A 257 0.80 17.28 9.79
C VAL A 257 0.16 18.49 9.11
N PRO A 258 0.92 19.57 8.85
CA PRO A 258 0.39 20.78 8.21
C PRO A 258 -0.25 20.51 6.84
N SER A 259 -1.10 21.44 6.39
CA SER A 259 -1.63 21.43 5.03
C SER A 259 -0.49 21.48 4.01
N GLY A 260 -0.52 20.60 3.01
CA GLY A 260 0.58 20.44 2.04
C GLY A 260 1.87 19.85 2.61
N GLY A 261 1.97 19.66 3.94
CA GLY A 261 3.17 19.18 4.62
C GLY A 261 3.32 17.65 4.63
N LEU A 262 4.52 17.21 5.04
CA LEU A 262 4.92 15.81 5.18
C LEU A 262 5.19 15.44 6.65
N PRO A 263 5.07 14.16 7.04
CA PRO A 263 5.23 13.71 8.43
C PRO A 263 6.53 14.10 9.12
N TYR A 264 7.64 14.16 8.40
CA TYR A 264 8.93 14.54 8.97
C TYR A 264 8.94 15.96 9.55
N GLN A 265 8.06 16.86 9.06
CA GLN A 265 7.92 18.23 9.58
C GLN A 265 7.35 18.28 11.01
N VAL A 266 6.76 17.18 11.45
CA VAL A 266 6.30 17.00 12.84
C VAL A 266 7.10 15.92 13.58
N GLY A 267 8.32 15.64 13.11
CA GLY A 267 9.26 14.71 13.74
C GLY A 267 8.92 13.23 13.56
N VAL A 268 8.15 12.87 12.52
CA VAL A 268 7.61 11.51 12.35
C VAL A 268 7.89 10.97 10.95
N VAL A 269 8.21 9.68 10.87
CA VAL A 269 8.13 8.91 9.62
C VAL A 269 7.12 7.79 9.81
N VAL A 270 6.30 7.52 8.79
CA VAL A 270 5.29 6.45 8.83
C VAL A 270 5.64 5.37 7.83
N ASN A 271 5.67 4.10 8.29
CA ASN A 271 5.82 2.93 7.43
C ASN A 271 4.74 1.90 7.68
N ASN A 272 4.31 1.22 6.63
CA ASN A 272 3.38 0.10 6.72
C ASN A 272 4.06 -1.15 7.30
N ALA A 273 3.35 -1.94 8.11
CA ALA A 273 3.88 -3.14 8.75
C ALA A 273 4.43 -4.17 7.74
N GLY A 274 3.73 -4.40 6.62
CA GLY A 274 4.20 -5.29 5.56
C GLY A 274 5.48 -4.81 4.89
N THR A 275 5.67 -3.49 4.72
CA THR A 275 6.91 -2.91 4.21
C THR A 275 8.08 -3.22 5.13
N LEU A 276 7.88 -3.06 6.44
CA LEU A 276 8.91 -3.36 7.45
C LEU A 276 9.20 -4.86 7.55
N ALA A 277 8.19 -5.72 7.45
CA ALA A 277 8.40 -7.16 7.37
C ALA A 277 9.31 -7.54 6.19
N GLN A 278 9.07 -6.96 5.01
CA GLN A 278 9.94 -7.19 3.85
C GLN A 278 11.34 -6.64 4.09
N MET A 279 11.48 -5.46 4.67
CA MET A 279 12.79 -4.91 5.01
C MET A 279 13.57 -5.81 5.97
N GLY A 280 12.93 -6.27 7.05
CA GLY A 280 13.54 -7.17 8.03
C GLY A 280 13.93 -8.54 7.47
N ARG A 281 13.20 -9.03 6.44
CA ARG A 281 13.50 -10.29 5.76
C ARG A 281 14.57 -10.15 4.68
N LEU A 282 14.49 -9.13 3.83
CA LEU A 282 15.29 -9.03 2.60
C LEU A 282 16.68 -8.46 2.82
N LEU A 283 16.83 -7.42 3.66
CA LEU A 283 18.13 -6.76 3.83
C LEU A 283 19.20 -7.68 4.43
N PRO A 284 18.91 -8.50 5.49
CA PRO A 284 19.89 -9.43 6.01
C PRO A 284 20.32 -10.51 5.01
N LEU A 285 19.49 -10.80 4.01
CA LEU A 285 19.78 -11.79 2.96
C LEU A 285 20.37 -11.17 1.68
N GLY A 286 20.41 -9.84 1.59
CA GLY A 286 20.81 -9.12 0.38
C GLY A 286 19.89 -9.36 -0.80
N GLU A 287 18.63 -9.69 -0.54
CA GLU A 287 17.62 -10.01 -1.55
C GLU A 287 16.81 -8.78 -1.98
N GLY A 288 16.31 -8.82 -3.22
CA GLY A 288 15.36 -7.84 -3.74
C GLY A 288 13.89 -8.23 -3.49
N LEU A 289 13.01 -7.23 -3.57
CA LEU A 289 11.55 -7.43 -3.46
C LEU A 289 11.00 -8.09 -4.73
N ILE A 290 10.78 -9.39 -4.67
CA ILE A 290 10.30 -10.24 -5.78
C ILE A 290 8.94 -10.89 -5.51
N GLU A 291 8.45 -10.85 -4.29
CA GLU A 291 7.17 -11.44 -3.89
C GLU A 291 6.38 -10.48 -3.00
N ARG A 292 5.08 -10.61 -3.06
CA ARG A 292 4.12 -9.84 -2.30
C ARG A 292 3.10 -10.75 -1.62
N VAL A 293 2.74 -10.48 -0.37
CA VAL A 293 1.54 -11.06 0.23
C VAL A 293 0.36 -10.18 -0.14
N ILE A 294 -0.71 -10.79 -0.64
CA ILE A 294 -1.96 -10.10 -0.99
C ILE A 294 -3.16 -10.88 -0.46
N THR A 295 -4.22 -10.17 -0.11
CA THR A 295 -5.53 -10.79 0.15
C THR A 295 -6.29 -10.95 -1.16
N VAL A 296 -6.86 -12.12 -1.41
CA VAL A 296 -7.85 -12.35 -2.47
C VAL A 296 -9.17 -12.68 -1.80
N ALA A 297 -10.17 -11.85 -2.02
CA ALA A 297 -11.45 -11.93 -1.31
C ALA A 297 -12.62 -11.44 -2.17
N GLY A 298 -13.81 -11.57 -1.62
CA GLY A 298 -15.08 -11.17 -2.25
C GLY A 298 -15.92 -12.37 -2.66
N PRO A 299 -17.24 -12.15 -2.89
CA PRO A 299 -18.18 -13.22 -3.24
C PRO A 299 -17.84 -13.96 -4.55
N GLY A 300 -17.11 -13.31 -5.46
CA GLY A 300 -16.71 -13.89 -6.75
C GLY A 300 -15.51 -14.85 -6.66
N VAL A 301 -15.05 -15.25 -5.45
CA VAL A 301 -13.89 -16.13 -5.26
C VAL A 301 -14.27 -17.38 -4.49
N GLU A 302 -13.86 -18.58 -4.98
CA GLU A 302 -14.12 -19.85 -4.30
C GLU A 302 -13.18 -20.12 -3.13
N ARG A 303 -11.91 -19.76 -3.31
CA ARG A 303 -10.83 -19.97 -2.34
C ARG A 303 -10.24 -18.65 -1.85
N PRO A 304 -11.03 -17.83 -1.11
CA PRO A 304 -10.49 -16.59 -0.55
C PRO A 304 -9.36 -16.89 0.42
N GLY A 305 -8.43 -15.94 0.59
CA GLY A 305 -7.29 -16.12 1.50
C GLY A 305 -6.19 -15.11 1.27
N ASN A 306 -5.07 -15.33 1.97
CA ASN A 306 -3.87 -14.53 1.86
C ASN A 306 -2.81 -15.33 1.09
N TYR A 307 -2.29 -14.76 0.02
CA TYR A 307 -1.39 -15.44 -0.89
C TYR A 307 -0.07 -14.69 -1.02
N ARG A 308 1.05 -15.42 -0.92
CA ARG A 308 2.37 -14.94 -1.32
C ARG A 308 2.51 -15.13 -2.83
N VAL A 309 2.55 -14.03 -3.55
CA VAL A 309 2.49 -13.98 -5.01
C VAL A 309 3.77 -13.37 -5.57
N PRO A 310 4.40 -13.97 -6.59
CA PRO A 310 5.49 -13.33 -7.32
C PRO A 310 5.03 -12.00 -7.94
N VAL A 311 5.83 -10.95 -7.80
CA VAL A 311 5.58 -9.67 -8.47
C VAL A 311 5.53 -9.90 -9.98
N GLY A 312 4.56 -9.32 -10.66
CA GLY A 312 4.35 -9.53 -12.09
C GLY A 312 3.36 -10.63 -12.45
N THR A 313 2.82 -11.37 -11.49
CA THR A 313 1.79 -12.38 -11.76
C THR A 313 0.53 -11.73 -12.33
N PRO A 314 0.06 -12.12 -13.54
CA PRO A 314 -1.19 -11.60 -14.10
C PRO A 314 -2.40 -11.98 -13.25
N LEU A 315 -3.40 -11.10 -13.17
CA LEU A 315 -4.63 -11.37 -12.43
C LEU A 315 -5.37 -12.60 -12.96
N ARG A 316 -5.31 -12.86 -14.27
CA ARG A 316 -5.88 -14.05 -14.90
C ARG A 316 -5.40 -15.32 -14.20
N TYR A 317 -4.08 -15.51 -14.07
CA TYR A 317 -3.50 -16.69 -13.43
C TYR A 317 -3.87 -16.77 -11.94
N LEU A 318 -3.86 -15.65 -11.23
CA LEU A 318 -4.26 -15.60 -9.82
C LEU A 318 -5.72 -16.03 -9.66
N LEU A 319 -6.63 -15.50 -10.49
CA LEU A 319 -8.07 -15.80 -10.45
C LEU A 319 -8.38 -17.25 -10.82
N GLU A 320 -7.71 -17.81 -11.83
CA GLU A 320 -7.80 -19.24 -12.17
C GLU A 320 -7.39 -20.12 -10.98
N HIS A 321 -6.30 -19.76 -10.30
CA HIS A 321 -5.83 -20.53 -9.14
C HIS A 321 -6.79 -20.47 -7.96
N VAL A 322 -7.42 -19.33 -7.68
CA VAL A 322 -8.35 -19.17 -6.52
C VAL A 322 -9.79 -19.60 -6.82
N GLY A 323 -10.09 -20.01 -8.05
CA GLY A 323 -11.45 -20.35 -8.48
C GLY A 323 -12.31 -19.11 -8.63
N PHE A 324 -12.20 -18.45 -9.78
CA PHE A 324 -13.00 -17.29 -10.12
C PHE A 324 -14.41 -17.72 -10.51
N ARG A 325 -15.42 -17.19 -9.84
CA ARG A 325 -16.85 -17.45 -10.08
C ARG A 325 -17.51 -16.37 -10.94
N GLY A 326 -16.73 -15.49 -11.53
CA GLY A 326 -17.25 -14.38 -12.32
C GLY A 326 -17.63 -14.79 -13.71
N GLU A 327 -18.91 -14.89 -13.98
CA GLU A 327 -19.43 -14.67 -15.32
C GLU A 327 -19.16 -13.20 -15.69
N ASP A 328 -18.98 -12.90 -16.95
CA ASP A 328 -18.47 -11.72 -17.67
C ASP A 328 -18.67 -10.29 -17.13
N ALA A 329 -19.13 -10.08 -15.92
CA ALA A 329 -19.49 -8.78 -15.39
C ALA A 329 -19.08 -8.54 -13.92
N SER A 330 -18.05 -9.22 -13.43
CA SER A 330 -17.54 -8.99 -12.08
C SER A 330 -16.64 -7.74 -12.05
N HIS A 331 -16.77 -6.97 -10.98
CA HIS A 331 -15.84 -5.86 -10.72
C HIS A 331 -14.63 -6.38 -9.96
N LEU A 332 -13.46 -6.20 -10.57
CA LEU A 332 -12.17 -6.54 -10.00
C LEU A 332 -11.55 -5.26 -9.43
N ILE A 333 -11.30 -5.23 -8.12
CA ILE A 333 -10.73 -4.07 -7.44
C ILE A 333 -9.34 -4.45 -6.92
N LEU A 334 -8.30 -3.82 -7.44
CA LEU A 334 -6.95 -3.90 -6.87
C LEU A 334 -6.83 -2.95 -5.69
N GLY A 335 -6.54 -3.51 -4.52
CA GLY A 335 -6.65 -2.86 -3.21
C GLY A 335 -7.98 -3.17 -2.54
N GLY A 336 -8.40 -2.32 -1.59
CA GLY A 336 -9.72 -2.42 -0.96
C GLY A 336 -10.77 -1.56 -1.68
N PRO A 337 -12.07 -1.75 -1.37
CA PRO A 337 -13.16 -1.09 -2.10
C PRO A 337 -13.25 0.43 -1.85
N MET A 338 -12.61 0.97 -0.80
CA MET A 338 -12.68 2.38 -0.47
C MET A 338 -11.67 3.24 -1.27
N MET A 339 -10.43 2.75 -1.45
CA MET A 339 -9.35 3.49 -2.13
C MET A 339 -8.77 2.78 -3.36
N GLY A 340 -9.10 1.51 -3.57
CA GLY A 340 -8.60 0.71 -4.67
C GLY A 340 -9.03 1.20 -6.05
N ASN A 341 -8.49 0.53 -7.07
CA ASN A 341 -8.81 0.83 -8.46
C ASN A 341 -9.50 -0.38 -9.11
N THR A 342 -10.61 -0.13 -9.78
CA THR A 342 -11.25 -1.14 -10.65
C THR A 342 -10.37 -1.35 -11.88
N VAL A 343 -10.18 -2.61 -12.27
CA VAL A 343 -9.42 -2.98 -13.46
C VAL A 343 -10.32 -3.60 -14.51
N SER A 344 -10.06 -3.27 -15.78
CA SER A 344 -10.82 -3.74 -16.93
C SER A 344 -10.12 -4.88 -17.71
N SER A 345 -8.91 -5.27 -17.29
CA SER A 345 -8.14 -6.33 -17.96
C SER A 345 -7.59 -7.31 -16.94
N LEU A 346 -7.72 -8.60 -17.23
CA LEU A 346 -7.12 -9.68 -16.45
C LEU A 346 -5.60 -9.81 -16.66
N ASP A 347 -5.04 -9.12 -17.63
CA ASP A 347 -3.61 -9.14 -17.92
C ASP A 347 -2.84 -8.08 -17.11
N VAL A 348 -3.54 -7.29 -16.30
CA VAL A 348 -2.93 -6.42 -15.29
C VAL A 348 -2.19 -7.28 -14.28
N PRO A 349 -0.89 -7.00 -14.00
CA PRO A 349 -0.13 -7.79 -13.06
C PRO A 349 -0.27 -7.33 -11.60
N VAL A 350 0.00 -8.23 -10.68
CA VAL A 350 0.26 -7.90 -9.28
C VAL A 350 1.60 -7.16 -9.20
N THR A 351 1.56 -5.88 -8.79
CA THR A 351 2.76 -5.04 -8.61
C THR A 351 3.20 -4.98 -7.15
N LYS A 352 4.36 -4.38 -6.88
CA LYS A 352 4.96 -4.26 -5.54
C LYS A 352 4.02 -3.67 -4.47
N ALA A 353 3.09 -2.79 -4.84
CA ALA A 353 2.20 -2.07 -3.91
C ALA A 353 0.81 -2.69 -3.74
N VAL A 354 0.44 -3.68 -4.55
CA VAL A 354 -0.89 -4.31 -4.45
C VAL A 354 -1.04 -5.03 -3.12
N SER A 355 -2.04 -4.66 -2.32
CA SER A 355 -2.35 -5.27 -1.03
C SER A 355 -3.46 -6.32 -1.11
N GLY A 356 -4.28 -6.28 -2.17
CA GLY A 356 -5.35 -7.26 -2.36
C GLY A 356 -6.03 -7.17 -3.71
N LEU A 357 -6.85 -8.17 -3.96
CA LEU A 357 -7.80 -8.26 -5.06
C LEU A 357 -9.16 -8.60 -4.48
N VAL A 358 -10.11 -7.69 -4.63
CA VAL A 358 -11.52 -7.91 -4.25
C VAL A 358 -12.34 -8.15 -5.50
N VAL A 359 -13.07 -9.26 -5.52
CA VAL A 359 -13.92 -9.69 -6.64
C VAL A 359 -15.37 -9.58 -6.24
N LEU A 360 -16.07 -8.62 -6.83
CA LEU A 360 -17.50 -8.38 -6.59
C LEU A 360 -18.32 -8.84 -7.80
N PRO A 361 -19.40 -9.62 -7.63
CA PRO A 361 -20.31 -9.94 -8.72
C PRO A 361 -21.02 -8.67 -9.21
N GLN A 362 -21.50 -8.71 -10.45
CA GLN A 362 -22.14 -7.54 -11.08
C GLN A 362 -23.32 -6.99 -10.26
N ALA A 363 -24.11 -7.86 -9.65
CA ALA A 363 -25.24 -7.46 -8.82
C ALA A 363 -24.83 -6.57 -7.62
N ASP A 364 -23.63 -6.82 -7.06
CA ASP A 364 -23.08 -6.08 -5.91
C ASP A 364 -22.28 -4.83 -6.31
N ALA A 365 -22.05 -4.65 -7.61
CA ALA A 365 -21.14 -3.62 -8.14
C ALA A 365 -21.82 -2.64 -9.10
N GLN A 366 -23.13 -2.78 -9.35
CA GLN A 366 -23.88 -1.80 -10.14
C GLN A 366 -23.92 -0.47 -9.37
N PRO A 367 -23.48 0.63 -9.99
CA PRO A 367 -23.58 1.94 -9.35
C PRO A 367 -25.06 2.33 -9.24
N ASP A 368 -25.48 2.71 -8.06
CA ASP A 368 -26.77 3.33 -7.87
C ASP A 368 -26.91 4.62 -8.68
N PRO A 369 -28.11 5.01 -9.10
CA PRO A 369 -28.34 6.27 -9.80
C PRO A 369 -27.82 7.46 -9.00
N ILE A 370 -27.17 8.39 -9.68
CA ILE A 370 -26.69 9.64 -9.08
C ILE A 370 -27.88 10.61 -9.01
N HIS A 371 -28.16 11.11 -7.80
CA HIS A 371 -29.21 12.09 -7.56
C HIS A 371 -28.64 13.47 -7.23
N PRO A 372 -29.43 14.54 -7.39
CA PRO A 372 -29.03 15.89 -6.95
C PRO A 372 -28.68 15.94 -5.46
N CYS A 373 -27.69 16.77 -5.11
CA CYS A 373 -27.27 16.97 -3.71
C CYS A 373 -28.41 17.56 -2.87
N ILE A 374 -28.84 16.84 -1.84
CA ILE A 374 -29.87 17.28 -0.88
C ILE A 374 -29.33 18.12 0.28
N ARG A 375 -28.03 18.49 0.26
CA ARG A 375 -27.35 19.30 1.27
C ARG A 375 -27.44 18.76 2.71
N CYS A 376 -27.44 17.44 2.89
CA CYS A 376 -27.57 16.80 4.21
C CYS A 376 -26.34 16.95 5.14
N GLY A 377 -25.18 17.38 4.64
CA GLY A 377 -23.97 17.60 5.45
C GLY A 377 -23.15 16.35 5.80
N ARG A 378 -23.65 15.10 5.60
CA ARG A 378 -22.98 13.87 6.00
C ARG A 378 -21.55 13.73 5.47
N CYS A 379 -21.28 14.17 4.24
CA CYS A 379 -19.94 14.14 3.65
C CYS A 379 -18.94 15.06 4.35
N VAL A 380 -19.40 16.19 4.91
CA VAL A 380 -18.60 17.13 5.72
C VAL A 380 -18.28 16.50 7.08
N GLU A 381 -19.27 15.89 7.71
CA GLU A 381 -19.10 15.19 9.00
C GLU A 381 -18.16 13.97 8.88
N ALA A 382 -18.18 13.27 7.74
CA ALA A 382 -17.33 12.11 7.50
C ALA A 382 -15.88 12.46 7.11
N CYS A 383 -15.60 13.70 6.67
CA CYS A 383 -14.28 14.05 6.16
C CYS A 383 -13.23 14.12 7.29
N PRO A 384 -12.22 13.20 7.31
CA PRO A 384 -11.27 13.14 8.43
C PRO A 384 -10.32 14.34 8.53
N VAL A 385 -10.12 15.07 7.42
CA VAL A 385 -9.27 16.28 7.37
C VAL A 385 -10.09 17.57 7.36
N GLY A 386 -11.40 17.49 7.58
CA GLY A 386 -12.24 18.67 7.79
C GLY A 386 -12.55 19.50 6.54
N LEU A 387 -12.38 18.96 5.33
CA LEU A 387 -12.77 19.62 4.09
C LEU A 387 -14.28 19.74 3.97
N ASN A 388 -14.72 20.53 2.99
CA ASN A 388 -16.13 20.60 2.58
C ASN A 388 -16.36 19.84 1.26
N PRO A 389 -16.58 18.49 1.29
CA PRO A 389 -16.77 17.70 0.07
C PRO A 389 -18.03 18.07 -0.72
N ALA A 390 -19.08 18.62 -0.05
CA ALA A 390 -20.30 19.06 -0.73
C ALA A 390 -20.01 20.24 -1.66
N GLU A 391 -19.25 21.23 -1.18
CA GLU A 391 -18.86 22.38 -1.98
C GLU A 391 -17.86 22.02 -3.07
N LEU A 392 -16.84 21.20 -2.72
CA LEU A 392 -15.90 20.67 -3.68
C LEU A 392 -16.61 19.91 -4.82
N GLY A 393 -17.60 19.06 -4.51
CA GLY A 393 -18.39 18.35 -5.51
C GLY A 393 -19.19 19.28 -6.41
N ARG A 394 -19.78 20.33 -5.85
CA ARG A 394 -20.53 21.37 -6.59
C ARG A 394 -19.62 22.17 -7.55
N LEU A 395 -18.41 22.49 -7.11
CA LEU A 395 -17.41 23.18 -7.92
C LEU A 395 -16.89 22.28 -9.03
N ALA A 396 -16.65 20.99 -8.74
CA ALA A 396 -16.24 20.01 -9.74
C ALA A 396 -17.28 19.84 -10.85
N ALA A 397 -18.58 19.75 -10.51
CA ALA A 397 -19.67 19.69 -11.48
C ALA A 397 -19.71 20.93 -12.39
N LYS A 398 -19.23 22.09 -11.91
CA LYS A 398 -19.07 23.34 -12.68
C LYS A 398 -17.69 23.52 -13.29
N ARG A 399 -16.81 22.50 -13.26
CA ARG A 399 -15.43 22.52 -13.75
C ARG A 399 -14.57 23.68 -13.19
N ARG A 400 -14.87 24.13 -11.94
CA ARG A 400 -14.15 25.21 -11.26
C ARG A 400 -12.96 24.63 -10.45
N TYR A 401 -12.07 23.92 -11.14
CA TYR A 401 -10.99 23.13 -10.52
C TYR A 401 -9.95 23.99 -9.79
N GLU A 402 -9.60 25.15 -10.33
CA GLU A 402 -8.70 26.13 -9.69
C GLU A 402 -9.27 26.60 -8.35
N THR A 403 -10.54 27.01 -8.34
CA THR A 403 -11.21 27.44 -7.11
C THR A 403 -11.22 26.34 -6.03
N MET A 404 -11.35 25.06 -6.45
CA MET A 404 -11.25 23.92 -5.52
C MET A 404 -9.88 23.84 -4.87
N GLN A 405 -8.81 24.14 -5.62
CA GLN A 405 -7.44 24.11 -5.13
C GLN A 405 -7.12 25.31 -4.25
N GLU A 406 -7.40 26.52 -4.72
CA GLU A 406 -6.99 27.78 -4.10
C GLU A 406 -7.79 28.13 -2.85
N ARG A 407 -9.10 27.86 -2.85
CA ARG A 407 -10.03 28.32 -1.81
C ARG A 407 -10.58 27.21 -0.93
N PHE A 408 -10.51 25.94 -1.36
CA PHE A 408 -11.12 24.80 -0.68
C PHE A 408 -10.13 23.68 -0.38
N HIS A 409 -8.82 23.95 -0.50
CA HIS A 409 -7.73 23.07 -0.09
C HIS A 409 -7.85 21.64 -0.66
N LEU A 410 -8.20 21.51 -1.96
CA LEU A 410 -8.36 20.20 -2.61
C LEU A 410 -7.11 19.31 -2.47
N SER A 411 -5.91 19.89 -2.42
CA SER A 411 -4.64 19.16 -2.22
C SER A 411 -4.60 18.36 -0.93
N ASP A 412 -5.28 18.79 0.13
CA ASP A 412 -5.31 18.07 1.41
C ASP A 412 -6.21 16.82 1.39
N CYS A 413 -7.06 16.70 0.38
CA CYS A 413 -7.85 15.48 0.17
C CYS A 413 -6.92 14.32 -0.21
N PHE A 414 -6.82 13.27 0.59
CA PHE A 414 -6.09 12.04 0.26
C PHE A 414 -6.98 10.92 -0.32
N GLU A 415 -8.18 11.28 -0.80
CA GLU A 415 -9.06 10.42 -1.62
C GLU A 415 -9.56 9.17 -0.89
N CYS A 416 -9.75 9.24 0.42
CA CYS A 416 -10.13 8.10 1.26
C CYS A 416 -11.53 7.51 0.97
N GLY A 417 -12.40 8.18 0.25
CA GLY A 417 -13.73 7.67 -0.08
C GLY A 417 -14.81 7.91 0.99
N SER A 418 -14.48 8.31 2.23
CA SER A 418 -15.46 8.48 3.31
C SER A 418 -16.66 9.35 2.93
N CYS A 419 -16.42 10.45 2.20
CA CYS A 419 -17.48 11.36 1.76
C CYS A 419 -18.41 10.76 0.70
N ALA A 420 -17.88 9.96 -0.22
CA ALA A 420 -18.66 9.24 -1.23
C ALA A 420 -19.47 8.11 -0.57
N TYR A 421 -18.86 7.36 0.35
CA TYR A 421 -19.48 6.26 1.08
C TYR A 421 -20.75 6.67 1.85
N VAL A 422 -20.78 7.87 2.46
CA VAL A 422 -21.92 8.35 3.24
C VAL A 422 -22.92 9.16 2.43
N CYS A 423 -22.70 9.35 1.13
CA CYS A 423 -23.55 10.19 0.30
C CYS A 423 -24.87 9.49 -0.07
N PRO A 424 -26.04 9.94 0.45
CA PRO A 424 -27.30 9.31 0.11
C PRO A 424 -27.81 9.61 -1.31
N ALA A 425 -27.13 10.53 -2.00
CA ALA A 425 -27.40 10.88 -3.40
C ALA A 425 -26.43 10.19 -4.37
N ASN A 426 -25.59 9.27 -3.89
CA ASN A 426 -24.64 8.47 -4.66
C ASN A 426 -23.68 9.30 -5.54
N ILE A 427 -23.35 10.51 -5.11
CA ILE A 427 -22.45 11.41 -5.86
C ILE A 427 -21.03 10.87 -5.79
N PRO A 428 -20.34 10.62 -6.92
CA PRO A 428 -18.99 10.06 -6.96
C PRO A 428 -17.92 11.11 -6.63
N LEU A 429 -17.97 11.66 -5.41
CA LEU A 429 -17.16 12.79 -4.97
C LEU A 429 -15.66 12.55 -5.17
N VAL A 430 -15.17 11.35 -4.86
CA VAL A 430 -13.74 11.02 -5.00
C VAL A 430 -13.30 11.06 -6.44
N GLN A 431 -14.10 10.54 -7.37
CA GLN A 431 -13.81 10.58 -8.81
C GLN A 431 -13.73 12.03 -9.30
N TYR A 432 -14.65 12.88 -8.85
CA TYR A 432 -14.62 14.30 -9.16
C TYR A 432 -13.34 14.98 -8.65
N PHE A 433 -12.88 14.63 -7.44
CA PHE A 433 -11.65 15.17 -6.86
C PHE A 433 -10.40 14.68 -7.58
N ARG A 434 -10.35 13.40 -7.96
CA ARG A 434 -9.26 12.82 -8.78
C ARG A 434 -9.11 13.53 -10.11
N ILE A 435 -10.22 13.74 -10.83
CA ILE A 435 -10.24 14.49 -12.10
C ILE A 435 -9.73 15.92 -11.89
N ALA A 436 -10.27 16.62 -10.89
CA ALA A 436 -9.88 18.00 -10.61
C ALA A 436 -8.37 18.13 -10.29
N LYS A 437 -7.83 17.21 -9.49
CA LYS A 437 -6.40 17.18 -9.18
C LYS A 437 -5.52 16.87 -10.39
N ALA A 438 -5.95 15.96 -11.27
CA ALA A 438 -5.22 15.63 -12.48
C ALA A 438 -5.12 16.86 -13.39
N LEU A 439 -6.26 17.51 -13.67
CA LEU A 439 -6.31 18.70 -14.53
C LEU A 439 -5.56 19.91 -13.92
N ASN A 440 -5.61 20.09 -12.60
CA ASN A 440 -4.82 21.14 -11.94
C ASN A 440 -3.31 20.88 -12.06
N ARG A 441 -2.85 19.63 -12.01
CA ARG A 441 -1.44 19.29 -12.23
C ARG A 441 -0.97 19.55 -13.67
N GLU A 442 -1.78 19.17 -14.65
CA GLU A 442 -1.48 19.41 -16.07
C GLU A 442 -1.36 20.92 -16.42
N ARG A 443 -2.07 21.79 -15.67
CA ARG A 443 -1.98 23.24 -15.86
C ARG A 443 -0.74 23.86 -15.23
N LEU A 444 -0.12 23.19 -14.26
CA LEU A 444 1.06 23.68 -13.54
C LEU A 444 2.38 23.10 -14.10
N SER A 445 2.28 22.07 -14.98
CA SER A 445 3.40 21.47 -15.70
C SER A 445 3.62 22.21 -17.03
#